data_34f0fbc7928731ed3c76a331e76fbbc8
#
_entry.id   34f0fbc7928731ed3c76a331e76fbbc8
#
_cell.length_a   1.000
_cell.length_b   1.000
_cell.length_c   1.000
_cell.angle_alpha   90.00
_cell.angle_beta   90.00
_cell.angle_gamma   90.00
#
_symmetry.space_group_name_H-M   'P 1'
#
loop_
_entity.id
_entity.type
_entity.pdbx_description
1 polymer ?
#
loop_
_entity_poly.entity_id
_entity_poly.type
_entity_poly.pdbx_seq_one_letter_code
_entity_poly.pdbx_strand_id
1 'polypeptide(L)'
;YKHRILYYGPENVSEISSQLERLHANKTNLKQIPNKKEFIEGTMDKPMVYVVDYDMKQAEVMMLSKGDKVNIDDVSKYCQIKFHNEYFGGGMSSIVFQEMRESKALAYSVYSTYTLPRDTNASHYLMSYIGTQADKLSEAMIGMTELLDVMPEAESNMKNAKEAIEQKIRTERLTKSKVLSEYEKAQKLGINYDVRKDLYEAVQDFDMNSLKDFHNSHISSGTRVVMVLGSKEDLDLEILKEYGEIKHLTLEDVFGY
;
A
#
# COMPACT_ATOMS: atom_id res chain seq x y z
N TYR A 1 -6.50 -31.72 8.49
CA TYR A 1 -6.98 -30.85 7.40
C TYR A 1 -6.27 -31.20 6.09
N LYS A 2 -6.91 -30.91 4.94
CA LYS A 2 -6.24 -30.91 3.64
C LYS A 2 -5.09 -29.89 3.64
N HIS A 3 -3.92 -30.27 3.15
CA HIS A 3 -2.76 -29.38 3.03
C HIS A 3 -2.15 -29.49 1.64
N ARG A 4 -1.33 -28.53 1.27
CA ARG A 4 -0.59 -28.50 0.03
C ARG A 4 0.88 -28.32 0.37
N ILE A 5 1.74 -29.08 -0.27
CA ILE A 5 3.19 -28.96 -0.15
C ILE A 5 3.73 -28.33 -1.43
N LEU A 6 4.53 -27.31 -1.27
CA LEU A 6 5.24 -26.66 -2.36
C LEU A 6 6.71 -26.97 -2.22
N TYR A 7 7.31 -27.40 -3.30
CA TYR A 7 8.72 -27.74 -3.34
C TYR A 7 9.42 -26.99 -4.47
N TYR A 8 10.59 -26.44 -4.17
CA TYR A 8 11.53 -25.89 -5.13
C TYR A 8 12.94 -26.37 -4.79
N GLY A 9 13.49 -27.25 -5.61
CA GLY A 9 14.80 -27.89 -5.36
C GLY A 9 15.27 -28.72 -6.54
N PRO A 10 16.44 -29.41 -6.40
CA PRO A 10 17.09 -30.17 -7.48
C PRO A 10 16.41 -31.52 -7.79
N GLU A 11 15.60 -32.07 -6.87
CA GLU A 11 14.98 -33.36 -7.03
C GLU A 11 13.77 -33.32 -7.95
N ASN A 12 13.52 -34.38 -8.69
CA ASN A 12 12.36 -34.42 -9.57
C ASN A 12 11.05 -34.67 -8.82
N VAL A 13 9.93 -34.38 -9.47
CA VAL A 13 8.60 -34.48 -8.88
C VAL A 13 8.28 -35.88 -8.38
N SER A 14 8.66 -36.93 -9.12
CA SER A 14 8.35 -38.32 -8.76
C SER A 14 9.10 -38.78 -7.51
N GLU A 15 10.35 -38.37 -7.35
CA GLU A 15 11.16 -38.68 -6.16
C GLU A 15 10.58 -37.99 -4.92
N ILE A 16 10.29 -36.70 -5.01
CA ILE A 16 9.69 -35.95 -3.92
C ILE A 16 8.30 -36.48 -3.57
N SER A 17 7.45 -36.78 -4.55
CA SER A 17 6.12 -37.36 -4.30
C SER A 17 6.23 -38.69 -3.54
N SER A 18 7.12 -39.58 -3.96
CA SER A 18 7.32 -40.86 -3.30
C SER A 18 7.84 -40.73 -1.86
N GLN A 19 8.72 -39.74 -1.60
CA GLN A 19 9.20 -39.46 -0.26
C GLN A 19 8.09 -38.90 0.63
N LEU A 20 7.27 -37.95 0.10
CA LEU A 20 6.18 -37.33 0.82
C LEU A 20 5.06 -38.33 1.13
N GLU A 21 4.71 -39.22 0.18
CA GLU A 21 3.70 -40.26 0.40
C GLU A 21 4.14 -41.22 1.51
N ARG A 22 5.42 -41.53 1.60
CA ARG A 22 6.00 -42.41 2.65
C ARG A 22 5.97 -41.71 4.03
N LEU A 23 6.23 -40.40 4.09
CA LEU A 23 6.36 -39.64 5.33
C LEU A 23 5.01 -39.10 5.81
N HIS A 24 4.11 -38.78 4.91
CA HIS A 24 2.77 -38.28 5.23
C HIS A 24 1.76 -39.40 5.03
N ALA A 25 1.36 -40.04 6.12
CA ALA A 25 0.27 -41.01 6.04
C ALA A 25 -1.01 -40.33 5.54
N ASN A 26 -1.47 -40.72 4.36
CA ASN A 26 -2.72 -40.24 3.79
C ASN A 26 -3.90 -40.74 4.64
N LYS A 27 -4.35 -39.93 5.59
CA LYS A 27 -5.57 -40.19 6.35
C LYS A 27 -6.76 -39.88 5.45
N THR A 28 -7.62 -40.88 5.30
CA THR A 28 -8.84 -40.76 4.48
C THR A 28 -9.89 -39.83 5.09
N ASN A 29 -9.87 -39.66 6.43
CA ASN A 29 -10.78 -38.81 7.17
C ASN A 29 -10.11 -37.51 7.60
N LEU A 30 -9.90 -36.60 6.67
CA LEU A 30 -9.43 -35.24 7.00
C LEU A 30 -10.58 -34.38 7.52
N LYS A 31 -10.31 -33.59 8.54
CA LYS A 31 -11.25 -32.57 9.00
C LYS A 31 -11.51 -31.55 7.89
N GLN A 32 -12.77 -31.12 7.77
CA GLN A 32 -13.10 -30.02 6.87
C GLN A 32 -12.37 -28.74 7.31
N ILE A 33 -11.79 -28.04 6.34
CA ILE A 33 -11.17 -26.73 6.61
C ILE A 33 -12.28 -25.77 7.06
N PRO A 34 -12.15 -25.11 8.21
CA PRO A 34 -13.12 -24.08 8.60
C PRO A 34 -13.27 -23.00 7.55
N ASN A 35 -14.45 -22.46 7.41
CA ASN A 35 -14.67 -21.33 6.53
C ASN A 35 -13.74 -20.17 6.93
N LYS A 36 -13.13 -19.53 5.93
CA LYS A 36 -12.33 -18.33 6.14
C LYS A 36 -13.23 -17.27 6.77
N LYS A 37 -12.78 -16.68 7.87
CA LYS A 37 -13.44 -15.48 8.41
C LYS A 37 -13.17 -14.34 7.44
N GLU A 38 -14.21 -13.87 6.79
CA GLU A 38 -14.12 -12.76 5.87
C GLU A 38 -14.03 -11.45 6.65
N PHE A 39 -13.12 -10.60 6.25
CA PHE A 39 -13.06 -9.22 6.71
C PHE A 39 -13.95 -8.39 5.78
N ILE A 40 -14.97 -7.78 6.35
CA ILE A 40 -15.87 -6.89 5.61
C ILE A 40 -15.26 -5.49 5.65
N GLU A 41 -14.86 -4.99 4.49
CA GLU A 41 -14.37 -3.63 4.36
C GLU A 41 -15.49 -2.63 4.63
N GLY A 42 -15.21 -1.65 5.50
CA GLY A 42 -16.12 -0.54 5.74
C GLY A 42 -16.32 0.35 4.51
N THR A 43 -17.35 1.18 4.55
CA THR A 43 -17.59 2.23 3.55
C THR A 43 -16.87 3.52 3.98
N MET A 44 -16.53 4.37 3.01
CA MET A 44 -15.97 5.71 3.23
C MET A 44 -16.85 6.73 2.51
N ASP A 45 -18.10 6.84 2.95
CA ASP A 45 -19.12 7.63 2.25
C ASP A 45 -19.03 9.13 2.56
N LYS A 46 -18.40 9.48 3.67
CA LYS A 46 -18.20 10.87 4.11
C LYS A 46 -16.81 11.07 4.73
N PRO A 47 -16.27 12.30 4.67
CA PRO A 47 -15.05 12.64 5.37
C PRO A 47 -15.22 12.48 6.88
N MET A 48 -14.27 11.83 7.54
CA MET A 48 -14.23 11.61 8.98
C MET A 48 -12.82 11.80 9.50
N VAL A 49 -12.71 12.30 10.72
CA VAL A 49 -11.44 12.39 11.44
C VAL A 49 -11.52 11.57 12.72
N TYR A 50 -10.66 10.59 12.86
CA TYR A 50 -10.53 9.82 14.09
C TYR A 50 -9.30 10.31 14.86
N VAL A 51 -9.47 10.65 16.12
CA VAL A 51 -8.41 11.15 16.99
C VAL A 51 -8.21 10.18 18.14
N VAL A 52 -6.99 9.72 18.31
CA VAL A 52 -6.57 8.93 19.47
C VAL A 52 -5.63 9.78 20.31
N ASP A 53 -6.01 10.01 21.56
CA ASP A 53 -5.17 10.73 22.54
C ASP A 53 -4.07 9.80 23.05
N TYR A 54 -2.83 10.22 22.85
CA TYR A 54 -1.65 9.49 23.30
C TYR A 54 -0.54 10.47 23.70
N ASP A 55 0.06 10.26 24.89
CA ASP A 55 1.13 11.13 25.41
C ASP A 55 2.41 10.98 24.58
N MET A 56 2.54 11.83 23.57
CA MET A 56 3.69 11.89 22.67
C MET A 56 3.91 13.32 22.18
N LYS A 57 5.17 13.63 21.84
CA LYS A 57 5.55 14.98 21.34
C LYS A 57 5.32 15.18 19.83
N GLN A 58 5.12 14.11 19.13
CA GLN A 58 4.83 14.12 17.70
C GLN A 58 3.35 13.93 17.46
N ALA A 59 2.91 14.26 16.26
CA ALA A 59 1.62 13.85 15.73
C ALA A 59 1.85 12.87 14.57
N GLU A 60 1.12 11.78 14.58
CA GLU A 60 1.08 10.84 13.47
C GLU A 60 -0.27 10.89 12.79
N VAL A 61 -0.24 11.05 11.47
CA VAL A 61 -1.45 11.17 10.65
C VAL A 61 -1.45 10.09 9.59
N MET A 62 -2.59 9.44 9.43
CA MET A 62 -2.87 8.57 8.31
C MET A 62 -4.12 9.07 7.58
N MET A 63 -3.96 9.43 6.31
CA MET A 63 -5.07 9.74 5.42
C MET A 63 -5.37 8.53 4.56
N LEU A 64 -6.62 8.12 4.51
CA LEU A 64 -7.09 6.97 3.74
C LEU A 64 -8.18 7.38 2.76
N SER A 65 -8.10 6.87 1.53
CA SER A 65 -9.23 6.83 0.60
C SER A 65 -9.40 5.43 0.06
N LYS A 66 -10.64 5.00 -0.11
CA LYS A 66 -10.98 3.70 -0.68
C LYS A 66 -11.11 3.84 -2.19
N GLY A 67 -10.36 3.03 -2.91
CA GLY A 67 -10.45 2.90 -4.37
C GLY A 67 -11.31 1.72 -4.81
N ASP A 68 -11.22 1.41 -6.09
CA ASP A 68 -11.93 0.28 -6.71
C ASP A 68 -11.47 -1.07 -6.16
N LYS A 69 -12.29 -2.09 -6.38
CA LYS A 69 -11.86 -3.48 -6.17
C LYS A 69 -10.78 -3.87 -7.17
N VAL A 70 -9.90 -4.76 -6.71
CA VAL A 70 -8.83 -5.30 -7.56
C VAL A 70 -9.44 -6.03 -8.76
N ASN A 71 -9.02 -5.62 -9.95
CA ASN A 71 -9.24 -6.37 -11.17
C ASN A 71 -7.94 -7.07 -11.57
N ILE A 72 -7.94 -8.39 -11.56
CA ILE A 72 -6.77 -9.23 -11.82
C ILE A 72 -6.29 -9.14 -13.27
N ASP A 73 -7.24 -8.97 -14.19
CA ASP A 73 -6.94 -8.98 -15.63
C ASP A 73 -6.27 -7.67 -16.09
N ASP A 74 -6.14 -6.69 -15.19
CA ASP A 74 -5.58 -5.39 -15.50
C ASP A 74 -4.11 -5.26 -15.05
N VAL A 75 -3.22 -5.95 -15.77
CA VAL A 75 -1.77 -5.83 -15.59
C VAL A 75 -1.29 -4.40 -15.88
N SER A 76 -1.94 -3.69 -16.79
CA SER A 76 -1.63 -2.28 -17.07
C SER A 76 -1.83 -1.43 -15.84
N LYS A 77 -2.95 -1.58 -15.13
CA LYS A 77 -3.21 -0.88 -13.86
C LYS A 77 -2.18 -1.21 -12.78
N TYR A 78 -1.75 -2.48 -12.70
CA TYR A 78 -0.66 -2.86 -11.80
C TYR A 78 0.62 -2.06 -12.10
N CYS A 79 1.01 -1.95 -13.36
CA CYS A 79 2.19 -1.21 -13.78
C CYS A 79 2.06 0.29 -13.48
N GLN A 80 0.90 0.88 -13.76
CA GLN A 80 0.60 2.29 -13.45
C GLN A 80 0.69 2.57 -11.94
N ILE A 81 0.11 1.70 -11.10
CA ILE A 81 0.19 1.83 -9.64
C ILE A 81 1.65 1.80 -9.17
N LYS A 82 2.45 0.86 -9.68
CA LYS A 82 3.87 0.75 -9.32
C LYS A 82 4.64 2.00 -9.72
N PHE A 83 4.41 2.51 -10.91
CA PHE A 83 5.09 3.70 -11.40
C PHE A 83 4.65 4.96 -10.65
N HIS A 84 3.34 5.14 -10.45
CA HIS A 84 2.83 6.26 -9.67
C HIS A 84 3.37 6.25 -8.24
N ASN A 85 3.36 5.11 -7.56
CA ASN A 85 3.88 5.01 -6.20
C ASN A 85 5.36 5.39 -6.13
N GLU A 86 6.20 4.94 -7.07
CA GLU A 86 7.63 5.29 -7.08
C GLU A 86 7.85 6.78 -7.37
N TYR A 87 7.07 7.38 -8.27
CA TYR A 87 7.13 8.79 -8.59
C TYR A 87 6.61 9.66 -7.44
N PHE A 88 5.42 9.34 -6.92
CA PHE A 88 4.67 10.24 -6.05
C PHE A 88 5.04 10.11 -4.58
N GLY A 89 5.10 8.90 -4.02
CA GLY A 89 5.20 8.79 -2.56
C GLY A 89 6.04 7.66 -1.99
N GLY A 90 6.71 6.84 -2.82
CA GLY A 90 7.32 5.59 -2.38
C GLY A 90 8.83 5.60 -2.11
N GLY A 91 9.54 6.64 -2.45
CA GLY A 91 11.01 6.68 -2.31
C GLY A 91 11.53 8.06 -1.90
N MET A 92 12.83 8.14 -1.63
CA MET A 92 13.48 9.42 -1.26
C MET A 92 13.48 10.46 -2.39
N SER A 93 13.36 10.04 -3.63
CA SER A 93 13.21 10.92 -4.80
C SER A 93 11.75 11.18 -5.17
N SER A 94 10.78 10.68 -4.39
CA SER A 94 9.36 10.89 -4.66
C SER A 94 8.93 12.34 -4.36
N ILE A 95 7.88 12.78 -5.01
CA ILE A 95 7.31 14.12 -4.82
C ILE A 95 6.97 14.39 -3.35
N VAL A 96 6.24 13.48 -2.71
CA VAL A 96 5.82 13.64 -1.30
C VAL A 96 7.03 13.77 -0.37
N PHE A 97 8.06 12.95 -0.56
CA PHE A 97 9.25 13.02 0.27
C PHE A 97 10.01 14.34 0.06
N GLN A 98 10.23 14.72 -1.19
CA GLN A 98 10.96 15.95 -1.53
C GLN A 98 10.24 17.21 -1.07
N GLU A 99 8.93 17.30 -1.25
CA GLU A 99 8.15 18.47 -0.85
C GLU A 99 7.95 18.55 0.66
N MET A 100 7.53 17.46 1.29
CA MET A 100 7.11 17.50 2.69
C MET A 100 8.30 17.45 3.66
N ARG A 101 9.33 16.67 3.35
CA ARG A 101 10.46 16.47 4.24
C ARG A 101 11.63 17.36 3.90
N GLU A 102 12.09 17.35 2.65
CA GLU A 102 13.33 18.02 2.27
C GLU A 102 13.12 19.54 2.03
N SER A 103 12.08 19.91 1.30
CA SER A 103 11.83 21.30 0.91
C SER A 103 11.18 22.12 2.04
N LYS A 104 10.07 21.62 2.59
CA LYS A 104 9.25 22.36 3.56
C LYS A 104 9.56 21.98 5.03
N ALA A 105 10.33 20.92 5.29
CA ALA A 105 10.64 20.40 6.62
C ALA A 105 9.41 20.22 7.54
N LEU A 106 8.28 19.77 6.94
CA LEU A 106 7.00 19.57 7.60
C LEU A 106 6.85 18.20 8.24
N ALA A 107 7.62 17.21 7.80
CA ALA A 107 7.50 15.84 8.29
C ALA A 107 8.87 15.21 8.50
N TYR A 108 9.02 14.45 9.58
CA TYR A 108 10.19 13.60 9.79
C TYR A 108 10.10 12.30 8.97
N SER A 109 8.91 11.71 8.94
CA SER A 109 8.59 10.52 8.14
C SER A 109 7.33 10.77 7.34
N VAL A 110 7.38 10.50 6.04
CA VAL A 110 6.25 10.74 5.14
C VAL A 110 6.28 9.78 3.97
N TYR A 111 5.12 9.30 3.59
CA TYR A 111 4.94 8.54 2.36
C TYR A 111 3.48 8.62 1.89
N SER A 112 3.28 8.30 0.62
CA SER A 112 1.95 8.05 0.06
C SER A 112 2.02 6.84 -0.87
N THR A 113 1.04 5.96 -0.78
CA THR A 113 0.99 4.76 -1.60
C THR A 113 -0.44 4.39 -1.95
N TYR A 114 -0.67 4.05 -3.20
CA TYR A 114 -1.89 3.39 -3.63
C TYR A 114 -1.66 1.88 -3.55
N THR A 115 -2.40 1.20 -2.69
CA THR A 115 -2.10 -0.19 -2.31
C THR A 115 -2.37 -1.17 -3.45
N LEU A 116 -1.61 -2.27 -3.44
CA LEU A 116 -1.84 -3.44 -4.28
C LEU A 116 -2.28 -4.60 -3.38
N PRO A 117 -3.60 -4.82 -3.20
CA PRO A 117 -4.10 -5.90 -2.38
C PRO A 117 -3.65 -7.27 -2.89
N ARG A 118 -3.55 -8.22 -1.96
CA ARG A 118 -3.18 -9.61 -2.25
C ARG A 118 -4.39 -10.52 -2.50
N ASP A 119 -5.58 -9.98 -2.37
CA ASP A 119 -6.85 -10.70 -2.53
C ASP A 119 -7.69 -9.93 -3.55
N THR A 120 -8.21 -10.65 -4.52
CA THR A 120 -9.04 -10.11 -5.62
C THR A 120 -10.37 -9.54 -5.17
N ASN A 121 -10.81 -9.87 -3.95
CA ASN A 121 -12.02 -9.33 -3.36
C ASN A 121 -11.79 -8.04 -2.57
N ALA A 122 -10.53 -7.67 -2.34
CA ALA A 122 -10.16 -6.46 -1.61
C ALA A 122 -10.13 -5.24 -2.52
N SER A 123 -10.37 -4.07 -1.93
CA SER A 123 -10.25 -2.79 -2.62
C SER A 123 -8.80 -2.28 -2.57
N HIS A 124 -8.45 -1.46 -3.56
CA HIS A 124 -7.28 -0.60 -3.44
C HIS A 124 -7.54 0.48 -2.37
N TYR A 125 -6.49 0.96 -1.74
CA TYR A 125 -6.55 2.10 -0.82
C TYR A 125 -5.42 3.07 -1.13
N LEU A 126 -5.72 4.36 -1.17
CA LEU A 126 -4.71 5.38 -0.98
C LEU A 126 -4.41 5.44 0.52
N MET A 127 -3.13 5.37 0.86
CA MET A 127 -2.63 5.51 2.24
C MET A 127 -1.52 6.55 2.23
N SER A 128 -1.74 7.68 2.91
CA SER A 128 -0.76 8.75 3.04
C SER A 128 -0.46 8.98 4.51
N TYR A 129 0.80 8.82 4.88
CA TYR A 129 1.26 8.92 6.26
C TYR A 129 2.14 10.15 6.45
N ILE A 130 1.97 10.82 7.60
CA ILE A 130 2.75 11.98 8.02
C ILE A 130 3.13 11.79 9.49
N GLY A 131 4.41 11.71 9.79
CA GLY A 131 4.94 11.87 11.15
C GLY A 131 5.55 13.27 11.28
N THR A 132 4.93 14.13 12.09
CA THR A 132 5.30 15.54 12.23
C THR A 132 5.39 15.97 13.69
N GLN A 133 5.89 17.17 13.96
CA GLN A 133 5.76 17.81 15.25
C GLN A 133 4.31 18.29 15.43
N ALA A 134 3.79 18.23 16.66
CA ALA A 134 2.38 18.59 16.91
C ALA A 134 2.06 20.04 16.51
N ASP A 135 3.00 20.97 16.71
CA ASP A 135 2.89 22.39 16.32
C ASP A 135 2.93 22.63 14.80
N LYS A 136 3.37 21.63 14.01
CA LYS A 136 3.37 21.66 12.54
C LYS A 136 2.25 20.86 11.89
N LEU A 137 1.37 20.30 12.70
CA LEU A 137 0.27 19.43 12.21
C LEU A 137 -0.55 20.13 11.12
N SER A 138 -0.96 21.37 11.34
CA SER A 138 -1.77 22.15 10.41
C SER A 138 -1.08 22.29 9.05
N GLU A 139 0.15 22.79 9.04
CA GLU A 139 0.93 22.98 7.80
C GLU A 139 1.20 21.66 7.07
N ALA A 140 1.47 20.60 7.84
CA ALA A 140 1.72 19.28 7.26
C ALA A 140 0.46 18.66 6.62
N MET A 141 -0.70 18.82 7.26
CA MET A 141 -1.99 18.40 6.72
C MET A 141 -2.34 19.14 5.42
N ILE A 142 -2.18 20.46 5.42
CA ILE A 142 -2.41 21.30 4.23
C ILE A 142 -1.47 20.86 3.11
N GLY A 143 -0.16 20.79 3.38
CA GLY A 143 0.82 20.43 2.38
C GLY A 143 0.59 19.04 1.75
N MET A 144 0.22 18.04 2.55
CA MET A 144 -0.13 16.73 2.00
C MET A 144 -1.40 16.78 1.16
N THR A 145 -2.42 17.51 1.62
CA THR A 145 -3.69 17.62 0.90
C THR A 145 -3.50 18.30 -0.46
N GLU A 146 -2.71 19.37 -0.51
CA GLU A 146 -2.35 20.04 -1.77
C GLU A 146 -1.70 19.07 -2.77
N LEU A 147 -0.76 18.24 -2.30
CA LEU A 147 -0.10 17.23 -3.16
C LEU A 147 -1.06 16.13 -3.62
N LEU A 148 -2.00 15.72 -2.76
CA LEU A 148 -3.02 14.73 -3.11
C LEU A 148 -4.09 15.27 -4.06
N ASP A 149 -4.38 16.56 -4.00
CA ASP A 149 -5.36 17.20 -4.88
C ASP A 149 -4.75 17.55 -6.24
N VAL A 150 -3.50 18.00 -6.25
CA VAL A 150 -2.80 18.41 -7.47
C VAL A 150 -1.37 17.84 -7.47
N MET A 151 -1.13 16.88 -8.33
CA MET A 151 0.20 16.28 -8.48
C MET A 151 1.17 17.25 -9.15
N PRO A 152 2.30 17.63 -8.51
CA PRO A 152 3.34 18.41 -9.17
C PRO A 152 3.96 17.65 -10.35
N GLU A 153 4.28 18.38 -11.42
CA GLU A 153 4.96 17.84 -12.60
C GLU A 153 6.47 18.09 -12.48
N ALA A 154 7.24 17.02 -12.34
CA ALA A 154 8.70 17.09 -12.20
C ALA A 154 9.38 16.02 -13.05
N GLU A 155 9.87 16.44 -14.22
CA GLU A 155 10.54 15.53 -15.18
C GLU A 155 11.75 14.80 -14.57
N SER A 156 12.50 15.47 -13.71
CA SER A 156 13.63 14.84 -13.01
C SER A 156 13.20 13.70 -12.09
N ASN A 157 12.10 13.90 -11.35
CA ASN A 157 11.55 12.87 -10.45
C ASN A 157 10.95 11.70 -11.25
N MET A 158 10.33 11.98 -12.40
CA MET A 158 9.83 10.95 -13.31
C MET A 158 10.99 10.09 -13.85
N LYS A 159 12.07 10.71 -14.30
CA LYS A 159 13.27 9.98 -14.74
C LYS A 159 13.84 9.12 -13.62
N ASN A 160 13.98 9.68 -12.42
CA ASN A 160 14.47 8.95 -11.26
C ASN A 160 13.56 7.75 -10.88
N ALA A 161 12.24 7.92 -11.01
CA ALA A 161 11.29 6.84 -10.74
C ALA A 161 11.43 5.69 -11.75
N LYS A 162 11.59 5.99 -13.04
CA LYS A 162 11.87 4.98 -14.07
C LYS A 162 13.15 4.21 -13.78
N GLU A 163 14.23 4.93 -13.53
CA GLU A 163 15.54 4.34 -13.21
C GLU A 163 15.47 3.50 -11.93
N ALA A 164 14.76 3.96 -10.90
CA ALA A 164 14.60 3.22 -9.65
C ALA A 164 13.85 1.89 -9.85
N ILE A 165 12.77 1.89 -10.63
CA ILE A 165 12.02 0.67 -10.96
C ILE A 165 12.91 -0.32 -11.72
N GLU A 166 13.62 0.14 -12.75
CA GLU A 166 14.52 -0.73 -13.51
C GLU A 166 15.63 -1.31 -12.63
N GLN A 167 16.30 -0.48 -11.83
CA GLN A 167 17.36 -0.92 -10.95
C GLN A 167 16.84 -1.94 -9.91
N LYS A 168 15.65 -1.71 -9.37
CA LYS A 168 14.99 -2.61 -8.44
C LYS A 168 14.78 -3.99 -9.07
N ILE A 169 14.25 -4.04 -10.29
CA ILE A 169 14.02 -5.28 -11.04
C ILE A 169 15.34 -5.98 -11.38
N ARG A 170 16.35 -5.24 -11.85
CA ARG A 170 17.68 -5.78 -12.24
C ARG A 170 18.47 -6.33 -11.06
N THR A 171 18.34 -5.72 -9.88
CA THR A 171 19.14 -6.06 -8.70
C THR A 171 18.43 -6.99 -7.73
N GLU A 172 17.10 -7.06 -7.78
CA GLU A 172 16.33 -7.97 -6.92
C GLU A 172 16.61 -9.42 -7.31
N ARG A 173 17.18 -10.17 -6.36
CA ARG A 173 17.36 -11.61 -6.53
C ARG A 173 16.25 -12.37 -5.84
N LEU A 174 15.55 -13.20 -6.59
CA LEU A 174 14.69 -14.21 -6.01
C LEU A 174 15.54 -15.30 -5.38
N THR A 175 15.63 -15.28 -4.06
CA THR A 175 16.23 -16.40 -3.33
C THR A 175 15.36 -17.65 -3.45
N LYS A 176 15.94 -18.84 -3.25
CA LYS A 176 15.19 -20.11 -3.30
C LYS A 176 13.95 -20.09 -2.37
N SER A 177 14.05 -19.48 -1.20
CA SER A 177 12.94 -19.34 -0.26
C SER A 177 11.83 -18.40 -0.76
N LYS A 178 12.17 -17.38 -1.55
CA LYS A 178 11.19 -16.43 -2.11
C LYS A 178 10.44 -16.97 -3.32
N VAL A 179 11.03 -17.91 -4.09
CA VAL A 179 10.38 -18.45 -5.30
C VAL A 179 8.98 -18.99 -5.01
N LEU A 180 8.83 -19.79 -3.95
CA LEU A 180 7.53 -20.35 -3.58
C LEU A 180 6.53 -19.29 -3.13
N SER A 181 6.97 -18.29 -2.37
CA SER A 181 6.09 -17.21 -1.92
C SER A 181 5.65 -16.29 -3.07
N GLU A 182 6.53 -16.00 -4.02
CA GLU A 182 6.17 -15.21 -5.22
C GLU A 182 5.22 -16.01 -6.14
N TYR A 183 5.45 -17.30 -6.31
CA TYR A 183 4.53 -18.18 -7.02
C TYR A 183 3.13 -18.18 -6.38
N GLU A 184 3.04 -18.31 -5.04
CA GLU A 184 1.74 -18.28 -4.36
C GLU A 184 1.03 -16.91 -4.46
N LYS A 185 1.80 -15.81 -4.43
CA LYS A 185 1.24 -14.47 -4.65
C LYS A 185 0.64 -14.34 -6.05
N ALA A 186 1.40 -14.78 -7.07
CA ALA A 186 0.94 -14.77 -8.45
C ALA A 186 -0.33 -15.61 -8.62
N GLN A 187 -0.35 -16.84 -8.06
CA GLN A 187 -1.53 -17.72 -8.10
C GLN A 187 -2.77 -17.10 -7.43
N LYS A 188 -2.61 -16.39 -6.32
CA LYS A 188 -3.72 -15.68 -5.65
C LYS A 188 -4.29 -14.55 -6.49
N LEU A 189 -3.49 -13.96 -7.33
CA LEU A 189 -3.87 -12.92 -8.27
C LEU A 189 -4.30 -13.48 -9.65
N GLY A 190 -4.40 -14.80 -9.81
CA GLY A 190 -4.73 -15.42 -11.09
C GLY A 190 -3.64 -15.33 -12.15
N ILE A 191 -2.43 -14.89 -11.78
CA ILE A 191 -1.28 -14.70 -12.67
C ILE A 191 -0.43 -15.97 -12.63
N ASN A 192 0.06 -16.44 -13.78
CA ASN A 192 0.88 -17.65 -13.90
C ASN A 192 2.33 -17.39 -14.34
N TYR A 193 2.75 -16.14 -14.31
CA TYR A 193 4.08 -15.68 -14.70
C TYR A 193 4.58 -14.56 -13.79
N ASP A 194 5.80 -14.09 -14.01
CA ASP A 194 6.40 -12.99 -13.24
C ASP A 194 6.02 -11.63 -13.85
N VAL A 195 5.05 -10.94 -13.21
CA VAL A 195 4.52 -9.65 -13.65
C VAL A 195 5.57 -8.51 -13.70
N ARG A 196 6.75 -8.71 -13.10
CA ARG A 196 7.84 -7.73 -13.18
C ARG A 196 8.37 -7.57 -14.62
N LYS A 197 8.17 -8.58 -15.47
CA LYS A 197 8.47 -8.47 -16.90
C LYS A 197 7.65 -7.37 -17.53
N ASP A 198 6.33 -7.39 -17.31
CA ASP A 198 5.44 -6.37 -17.90
C ASP A 198 5.77 -4.98 -17.38
N LEU A 199 6.07 -4.86 -16.06
CA LEU A 199 6.49 -3.60 -15.47
C LEU A 199 7.80 -3.08 -16.10
N TYR A 200 8.78 -3.96 -16.30
CA TYR A 200 10.06 -3.59 -16.92
C TYR A 200 9.91 -3.11 -18.36
N GLU A 201 9.02 -3.74 -19.11
CA GLU A 201 8.72 -3.36 -20.49
C GLU A 201 7.90 -2.06 -20.55
N ALA A 202 6.90 -1.91 -19.69
CA ALA A 202 6.00 -0.76 -19.68
C ALA A 202 6.62 0.54 -19.12
N VAL A 203 7.62 0.42 -18.23
CA VAL A 203 8.14 1.59 -17.50
C VAL A 203 8.69 2.68 -18.42
N GLN A 204 9.25 2.32 -19.58
CA GLN A 204 9.81 3.27 -20.53
C GLN A 204 8.74 4.09 -21.25
N ASP A 205 7.56 3.50 -21.46
CA ASP A 205 6.46 4.12 -22.21
C ASP A 205 5.61 5.07 -21.35
N PHE A 206 5.76 5.01 -20.00
CA PHE A 206 5.06 5.93 -19.14
C PHE A 206 5.56 7.37 -19.30
N ASP A 207 4.64 8.30 -19.35
CA ASP A 207 4.88 9.73 -19.46
C ASP A 207 4.16 10.50 -18.33
N MET A 208 4.33 11.81 -18.31
CA MET A 208 3.70 12.68 -17.31
C MET A 208 2.18 12.68 -17.43
N ASN A 209 1.64 12.52 -18.63
CA ASN A 209 0.18 12.45 -18.83
C ASN A 209 -0.39 11.20 -18.18
N SER A 210 0.25 10.05 -18.36
CA SER A 210 -0.14 8.79 -17.71
C SER A 210 -0.17 8.90 -16.19
N LEU A 211 0.83 9.60 -15.60
CA LEU A 211 0.88 9.87 -14.16
C LEU A 211 -0.27 10.77 -13.70
N LYS A 212 -0.54 11.85 -14.44
CA LYS A 212 -1.63 12.80 -14.15
C LYS A 212 -3.00 12.13 -14.25
N ASP A 213 -3.22 11.36 -15.29
CA ASP A 213 -4.49 10.66 -15.50
C ASP A 213 -4.74 9.65 -14.37
N PHE A 214 -3.72 8.90 -13.98
CA PHE A 214 -3.82 8.00 -12.83
C PHE A 214 -4.09 8.76 -11.53
N HIS A 215 -3.35 9.83 -11.26
CA HIS A 215 -3.50 10.66 -10.07
C HIS A 215 -4.92 11.25 -9.97
N ASN A 216 -5.40 11.86 -11.04
CA ASN A 216 -6.72 12.49 -11.10
C ASN A 216 -7.85 11.46 -10.92
N SER A 217 -7.69 10.26 -11.48
CA SER A 217 -8.72 9.23 -11.45
C SER A 217 -8.78 8.47 -10.13
N HIS A 218 -7.65 8.31 -9.43
CA HIS A 218 -7.54 7.39 -8.29
C HIS A 218 -7.07 8.04 -6.98
N ILE A 219 -6.44 9.21 -7.03
CA ILE A 219 -5.84 9.85 -5.86
C ILE A 219 -6.65 11.08 -5.43
N SER A 220 -6.90 12.02 -6.35
CA SER A 220 -7.52 13.31 -6.03
C SER A 220 -9.03 13.20 -5.77
N SER A 221 -9.71 12.26 -6.40
CA SER A 221 -11.19 12.18 -6.42
C SER A 221 -11.83 11.47 -5.23
N GLY A 222 -11.05 10.84 -4.34
CA GLY A 222 -11.59 9.98 -3.27
C GLY A 222 -12.01 10.73 -2.01
N THR A 223 -13.09 10.25 -1.34
CA THR A 223 -13.40 10.66 0.02
C THR A 223 -12.26 10.25 0.96
N ARG A 224 -11.78 11.19 1.78
CA ARG A 224 -10.67 10.94 2.71
C ARG A 224 -11.16 10.76 4.13
N VAL A 225 -10.67 9.73 4.77
CA VAL A 225 -10.79 9.50 6.22
C VAL A 225 -9.41 9.73 6.82
N VAL A 226 -9.35 10.53 7.87
CA VAL A 226 -8.10 10.92 8.54
C VAL A 226 -8.05 10.27 9.91
N MET A 227 -6.92 9.70 10.27
CA MET A 227 -6.63 9.21 11.63
C MET A 227 -5.45 10.00 12.17
N VAL A 228 -5.59 10.53 13.38
CA VAL A 228 -4.56 11.31 14.06
C VAL A 228 -4.27 10.69 15.41
N LEU A 229 -3.01 10.43 15.68
CA LEU A 229 -2.49 10.01 16.97
C LEU A 229 -1.57 11.11 17.50
N GLY A 230 -1.80 11.57 18.73
CA GLY A 230 -0.98 12.60 19.37
C GLY A 230 -1.58 13.06 20.69
N SER A 231 -0.84 13.91 21.40
CA SER A 231 -1.31 14.48 22.66
C SER A 231 -2.45 15.49 22.39
N LYS A 232 -3.60 15.25 22.99
CA LYS A 232 -4.77 16.14 22.84
C LYS A 232 -4.49 17.60 23.24
N GLU A 233 -3.54 17.82 24.15
CA GLU A 233 -3.14 19.14 24.60
C GLU A 233 -2.30 19.89 23.54
N ASP A 234 -1.59 19.15 22.70
CA ASP A 234 -0.67 19.70 21.70
C ASP A 234 -1.28 19.75 20.30
N LEU A 235 -2.39 19.02 20.04
CA LEU A 235 -3.03 18.95 18.72
C LEU A 235 -3.96 20.13 18.46
N ASP A 236 -3.84 20.74 17.30
CA ASP A 236 -4.82 21.71 16.79
C ASP A 236 -6.08 21.00 16.26
N LEU A 237 -7.07 20.84 17.14
CA LEU A 237 -8.33 20.19 16.78
C LEU A 237 -9.20 21.05 15.85
N GLU A 238 -8.99 22.38 15.79
CA GLU A 238 -9.81 23.24 14.93
C GLU A 238 -9.49 23.00 13.45
N ILE A 239 -8.21 22.88 13.10
CA ILE A 239 -7.82 22.54 11.73
C ILE A 239 -8.35 21.16 11.31
N LEU A 240 -8.43 20.21 12.23
CA LEU A 240 -8.91 18.87 11.93
C LEU A 240 -10.38 18.82 11.53
N LYS A 241 -11.20 19.79 11.98
CA LYS A 241 -12.62 19.91 11.59
C LYS A 241 -12.81 20.22 10.10
N GLU A 242 -11.81 20.83 9.45
CA GLU A 242 -11.85 21.10 8.01
C GLU A 242 -11.79 19.80 7.17
N TYR A 243 -11.27 18.72 7.77
CA TYR A 243 -11.12 17.42 7.12
C TYR A 243 -12.29 16.46 7.37
N GLY A 244 -13.23 16.81 8.24
CA GLY A 244 -14.42 16.01 8.50
C GLY A 244 -14.91 16.05 9.95
N GLU A 245 -15.95 15.30 10.22
CA GLU A 245 -16.50 15.13 11.56
C GLU A 245 -15.48 14.41 12.45
N ILE A 246 -15.15 15.03 13.61
CA ILE A 246 -14.17 14.44 14.55
C ILE A 246 -14.84 13.41 15.45
N LYS A 247 -14.24 12.23 15.53
CA LYS A 247 -14.58 11.17 16.47
C LYS A 247 -13.35 10.81 17.30
N HIS A 248 -13.45 10.99 18.61
CA HIS A 248 -12.41 10.52 19.53
C HIS A 248 -12.54 9.02 19.75
N LEU A 249 -11.42 8.31 19.69
CA LEU A 249 -11.31 6.89 19.96
C LEU A 249 -10.40 6.66 21.18
N THR A 250 -10.77 5.71 22.01
CA THR A 250 -9.91 5.18 23.06
C THR A 250 -9.06 4.02 22.53
N LEU A 251 -8.02 3.63 23.28
CA LEU A 251 -7.25 2.42 22.95
C LEU A 251 -8.14 1.16 22.99
N GLU A 252 -9.15 1.14 23.87
CA GLU A 252 -10.13 0.06 23.92
C GLU A 252 -10.99 -0.01 22.65
N ASP A 253 -11.42 1.13 22.10
CA ASP A 253 -12.14 1.19 20.81
C ASP A 253 -11.30 0.63 19.66
N VAL A 254 -9.98 0.88 19.70
CA VAL A 254 -9.06 0.45 18.64
C VAL A 254 -8.70 -1.03 18.76
N PHE A 255 -8.41 -1.51 19.97
CA PHE A 255 -7.86 -2.85 20.18
C PHE A 255 -8.89 -3.86 20.71
N GLY A 256 -10.03 -3.39 21.20
CA GLY A 256 -11.14 -4.25 21.67
C GLY A 256 -10.90 -4.93 23.01
N TYR A 257 -10.01 -4.36 23.86
CA TYR A 257 -9.74 -4.85 25.22
C TYR A 257 -9.37 -3.69 26.15
#